data_ed5e266a1a70c978b3fea5e3f099cc82
#
_entry.id   ed5e266a1a70c978b3fea5e3f099cc82
#
_cell.length_a   1.000
_cell.length_b   1.000
_cell.length_c   1.000
_cell.angle_alpha   90.00
_cell.angle_beta   90.00
_cell.angle_gamma   90.00
#
_symmetry.space_group_name_H-M   'P 1'
#
loop_
_entity.id
_entity.type
_entity.pdbx_description
1 polymer ?
#
loop_
_entity_poly.entity_id
_entity_poly.type
_entity_poly.pdbx_seq_one_letter_code
_entity_poly.pdbx_strand_id
1 'polypeptide(L)'
;MNALSLWSFYSFRSEILYVCITFALILSLPILGVITLTQTGIDIVSDTLADINPITNLVELKNPLDGTIYTTLEGPFVWPTKGVITLEFAGSSIYQPFHTGLDIAGSYGEPVTPFMVGTVTHVRSLNWGYGNHVIIDHGDNVTSIYGHLSSINVSEGQTVHPGDIIGTQGSTGWSTGTHLHFETRVFGIPVNPRVFLGDSL
;
A
#
# COMPACT_ATOMS: atom_id res chain seq x y z
N MET A 1 -16.91 -56.62 -13.92
CA MET A 1 -15.93 -55.63 -14.40
C MET A 1 -14.54 -56.21 -14.18
N ASN A 2 -13.77 -56.44 -15.24
CA ASN A 2 -12.46 -57.10 -15.15
C ASN A 2 -11.41 -56.16 -14.56
N ALA A 3 -10.45 -56.66 -13.79
CA ALA A 3 -9.38 -55.89 -13.15
C ALA A 3 -8.63 -54.98 -14.14
N LEU A 4 -8.50 -55.39 -15.40
CA LEU A 4 -7.91 -54.59 -16.49
C LEU A 4 -8.70 -53.30 -16.82
N SER A 5 -10.03 -53.30 -16.68
CA SER A 5 -10.84 -52.11 -16.94
C SER A 5 -10.74 -51.07 -15.81
N LEU A 6 -10.56 -51.52 -14.59
CA LEU A 6 -10.31 -50.66 -13.43
C LEU A 6 -8.92 -50.02 -13.50
N TRP A 7 -7.90 -50.78 -13.89
CA TRP A 7 -6.52 -50.27 -14.03
C TRP A 7 -6.40 -49.21 -15.13
N SER A 8 -7.07 -49.43 -16.27
CA SER A 8 -7.14 -48.44 -17.37
C SER A 8 -7.85 -47.15 -16.93
N PHE A 9 -8.89 -47.25 -16.07
CA PHE A 9 -9.64 -46.10 -15.59
C PHE A 9 -8.83 -45.28 -14.57
N TYR A 10 -8.02 -45.90 -13.70
CA TYR A 10 -7.11 -45.20 -12.77
C TYR A 10 -5.95 -44.56 -13.48
N SER A 11 -5.36 -45.22 -14.45
CA SER A 11 -4.28 -44.67 -15.30
C SER A 11 -4.73 -43.41 -16.06
N PHE A 12 -5.91 -43.45 -16.67
CA PHE A 12 -6.46 -42.31 -17.43
C PHE A 12 -6.76 -41.10 -16.54
N ARG A 13 -7.25 -41.32 -15.31
CA ARG A 13 -7.49 -40.22 -14.33
C ARG A 13 -6.20 -39.54 -13.88
N SER A 14 -5.14 -40.31 -13.62
CA SER A 14 -3.85 -39.75 -13.23
C SER A 14 -3.22 -38.93 -14.36
N GLU A 15 -3.33 -39.39 -15.60
CA GLU A 15 -2.83 -38.68 -16.77
C GLU A 15 -3.55 -37.36 -16.98
N ILE A 16 -4.89 -37.36 -16.88
CA ILE A 16 -5.68 -36.09 -16.94
C ILE A 16 -5.26 -35.16 -15.81
N LEU A 17 -5.08 -35.67 -14.58
CA LEU A 17 -4.66 -34.87 -13.45
C LEU A 17 -3.29 -34.21 -13.69
N TYR A 18 -2.31 -34.98 -14.20
CA TYR A 18 -0.99 -34.45 -14.56
C TYR A 18 -1.07 -33.36 -15.64
N VAL A 19 -1.86 -33.57 -16.67
CA VAL A 19 -2.09 -32.58 -17.72
C VAL A 19 -2.71 -31.31 -17.14
N CYS A 20 -3.73 -31.43 -16.29
CA CYS A 20 -4.36 -30.28 -15.64
C CYS A 20 -3.39 -29.52 -14.73
N ILE A 21 -2.59 -30.23 -13.93
CA ILE A 21 -1.56 -29.62 -13.05
C ILE A 21 -0.51 -28.92 -13.90
N THR A 22 -0.01 -29.58 -14.94
CA THR A 22 1.00 -28.98 -15.83
C THR A 22 0.46 -27.73 -16.50
N PHE A 23 -0.77 -27.75 -16.98
CA PHE A 23 -1.42 -26.59 -17.60
C PHE A 23 -1.62 -25.45 -16.60
N ALA A 24 -2.07 -25.77 -15.38
CA ALA A 24 -2.19 -24.80 -14.29
C ALA A 24 -0.83 -24.15 -13.94
N LEU A 25 0.24 -24.93 -13.87
CA LEU A 25 1.60 -24.43 -13.62
C LEU A 25 2.11 -23.54 -14.76
N ILE A 26 1.91 -23.94 -16.02
CA ILE A 26 2.31 -23.14 -17.18
C ILE A 26 1.61 -21.79 -17.20
N LEU A 27 0.36 -21.71 -16.76
CA LEU A 27 -0.39 -20.46 -16.69
C LEU A 27 -0.03 -19.61 -15.47
N SER A 28 0.20 -20.23 -14.30
CA SER A 28 0.42 -19.51 -13.05
C SER A 28 1.85 -19.00 -12.86
N LEU A 29 2.88 -19.74 -13.31
CA LEU A 29 4.28 -19.37 -13.12
C LEU A 29 4.67 -18.04 -13.76
N PRO A 30 4.28 -17.70 -15.01
CA PRO A 30 4.57 -16.39 -15.59
C PRO A 30 3.89 -15.24 -14.84
N ILE A 31 2.64 -15.45 -14.38
CA ILE A 31 1.88 -14.43 -13.61
C ILE A 31 2.58 -14.18 -12.27
N LEU A 32 2.96 -15.23 -11.56
CA LEU A 32 3.69 -15.12 -10.30
C LEU A 32 5.05 -14.42 -10.51
N GLY A 33 5.75 -14.75 -11.59
CA GLY A 33 7.01 -14.10 -11.96
C GLY A 33 6.85 -12.60 -12.19
N VAL A 34 5.81 -12.18 -12.91
CA VAL A 34 5.51 -10.76 -13.13
C VAL A 34 5.19 -10.04 -11.82
N ILE A 35 4.36 -10.63 -10.96
CA ILE A 35 4.02 -10.06 -9.65
C ILE A 35 5.28 -9.85 -8.82
N THR A 36 6.13 -10.88 -8.70
CA THR A 36 7.37 -10.80 -7.91
C THR A 36 8.32 -9.73 -8.45
N LEU A 37 8.52 -9.65 -9.76
CA LEU A 37 9.38 -8.64 -10.38
C LEU A 37 8.84 -7.23 -10.17
N THR A 38 7.52 -7.05 -10.22
CA THR A 38 6.88 -5.75 -10.00
C THR A 38 7.03 -5.30 -8.54
N GLN A 39 6.82 -6.20 -7.58
CA GLN A 39 7.01 -5.92 -6.15
C GLN A 39 8.45 -5.51 -5.86
N THR A 40 9.43 -6.30 -6.29
CA THR A 40 10.85 -5.97 -6.13
C THR A 40 11.21 -4.64 -6.78
N GLY A 41 10.64 -4.34 -7.96
CA GLY A 41 10.89 -3.08 -8.65
C GLY A 41 10.35 -1.88 -7.87
N ILE A 42 9.17 -1.99 -7.26
CA ILE A 42 8.58 -0.92 -6.44
C ILE A 42 9.39 -0.67 -5.18
N ASP A 43 9.84 -1.74 -4.49
CA ASP A 43 10.70 -1.62 -3.31
C ASP A 43 12.02 -0.92 -3.66
N ILE A 44 12.70 -1.33 -4.73
CA ILE A 44 13.96 -0.70 -5.18
C ILE A 44 13.74 0.80 -5.48
N VAL A 45 12.66 1.15 -6.15
CA VAL A 45 12.35 2.57 -6.46
C VAL A 45 12.07 3.35 -5.17
N SER A 46 11.30 2.78 -4.24
CA SER A 46 11.03 3.38 -2.93
C SER A 46 12.34 3.68 -2.18
N ASP A 47 13.20 2.67 -1.99
CA ASP A 47 14.46 2.78 -1.25
C ASP A 47 15.46 3.74 -1.95
N THR A 48 15.32 3.88 -3.29
CA THR A 48 16.13 4.85 -4.04
C THR A 48 15.68 6.29 -3.80
N LEU A 49 14.39 6.52 -3.52
CA LEU A 49 13.82 7.87 -3.36
C LEU A 49 13.79 8.36 -1.92
N ALA A 50 13.61 7.46 -0.96
CA ALA A 50 13.52 7.81 0.46
C ALA A 50 14.18 6.73 1.30
N ASP A 51 15.09 7.12 2.19
CA ASP A 51 15.83 6.21 3.05
C ASP A 51 16.14 6.91 4.39
N ILE A 52 16.42 6.11 5.43
CA ILE A 52 16.83 6.60 6.74
C ILE A 52 18.35 6.62 6.78
N ASN A 53 18.93 7.78 7.00
CA ASN A 53 20.37 7.87 7.26
C ASN A 53 20.70 7.18 8.60
N PRO A 54 21.53 6.13 8.62
CA PRO A 54 21.77 5.33 9.82
C PRO A 54 22.61 6.07 10.89
N ILE A 55 23.23 7.20 10.54
CA ILE A 55 24.05 8.01 11.46
C ILE A 55 23.22 9.11 12.09
N THR A 56 22.43 9.84 11.27
CA THR A 56 21.67 11.01 11.70
C THR A 56 20.24 10.69 12.10
N ASN A 57 19.74 9.52 11.70
CA ASN A 57 18.36 9.07 11.84
C ASN A 57 17.34 10.03 11.19
N LEU A 58 17.79 10.79 10.18
CA LEU A 58 16.93 11.65 9.37
C LEU A 58 16.47 10.89 8.13
N VAL A 59 15.29 11.23 7.63
CA VAL A 59 14.80 10.71 6.35
C VAL A 59 15.44 11.52 5.24
N GLU A 60 16.24 10.88 4.40
CA GLU A 60 16.85 11.45 3.21
C GLU A 60 15.92 11.25 2.00
N LEU A 61 15.54 12.36 1.35
CA LEU A 61 14.81 12.31 0.10
C LEU A 61 15.78 12.57 -1.05
N LYS A 62 15.72 11.70 -2.06
CA LYS A 62 16.66 11.71 -3.18
C LYS A 62 15.97 12.10 -4.47
N ASN A 63 16.71 12.81 -5.32
CA ASN A 63 16.24 13.19 -6.65
C ASN A 63 16.08 11.93 -7.52
N PRO A 64 14.91 11.70 -8.16
CA PRO A 64 14.64 10.52 -8.97
C PRO A 64 15.50 10.43 -10.25
N LEU A 65 16.14 11.52 -10.68
CA LEU A 65 16.91 11.58 -11.92
C LEU A 65 18.38 11.19 -11.73
N ASP A 66 18.98 11.52 -10.58
CA ASP A 66 20.42 11.33 -10.38
C ASP A 66 20.78 10.69 -9.02
N GLY A 67 19.77 10.46 -8.15
CA GLY A 67 19.96 9.83 -6.84
C GLY A 67 20.66 10.72 -5.79
N THR A 68 20.89 12.00 -6.10
CA THR A 68 21.47 12.94 -5.12
C THR A 68 20.47 13.26 -4.02
N ILE A 69 20.97 13.53 -2.79
CA ILE A 69 20.11 13.97 -1.69
C ILE A 69 19.50 15.33 -2.06
N TYR A 70 18.17 15.34 -2.18
CA TYR A 70 17.39 16.56 -2.45
C TYR A 70 17.16 17.37 -1.17
N THR A 71 16.72 16.70 -0.11
CA THR A 71 16.48 17.27 1.22
C THR A 71 16.50 16.20 2.29
N THR A 72 16.56 16.62 3.55
CA THR A 72 16.43 15.75 4.70
C THR A 72 15.25 16.20 5.55
N LEU A 73 14.44 15.26 6.01
CA LEU A 73 13.30 15.55 6.87
C LEU A 73 13.57 15.05 8.29
N GLU A 74 13.22 15.89 9.24
CA GLU A 74 13.23 15.57 10.68
C GLU A 74 11.79 15.47 11.18
N GLY A 75 11.48 14.41 11.98
CA GLY A 75 10.15 14.25 12.57
C GLY A 75 9.74 15.40 13.50
N PRO A 76 8.57 15.34 14.10
CA PRO A 76 7.87 14.10 14.38
C PRO A 76 7.02 13.59 13.20
N PHE A 77 7.17 12.31 12.87
CA PHE A 77 6.23 11.59 12.04
C PHE A 77 5.36 10.71 12.94
N VAL A 78 4.05 10.75 12.76
CA VAL A 78 3.12 10.02 13.63
C VAL A 78 2.28 9.02 12.83
N TRP A 79 1.99 7.89 13.43
CA TRP A 79 1.06 6.93 12.84
C TRP A 79 -0.31 7.59 12.64
N PRO A 80 -0.90 7.48 11.43
CA PRO A 80 -2.12 8.24 11.09
C PRO A 80 -3.38 7.74 11.79
N THR A 81 -3.36 6.53 12.33
CA THR A 81 -4.49 5.91 13.04
C THR A 81 -4.00 4.74 13.88
N LYS A 82 -4.88 4.19 14.71
CA LYS A 82 -4.65 2.95 15.45
C LYS A 82 -5.18 1.75 14.69
N GLY A 83 -4.53 0.59 14.85
CA GLY A 83 -4.99 -0.63 14.20
C GLY A 83 -3.91 -1.69 14.07
N VAL A 84 -4.11 -2.60 13.13
CA VAL A 84 -3.16 -3.66 12.78
C VAL A 84 -2.85 -3.57 11.29
N ILE A 85 -1.59 -3.66 10.91
CA ILE A 85 -1.20 -3.71 9.51
C ILE A 85 -1.70 -5.03 8.90
N THR A 86 -2.54 -4.93 7.88
CA THR A 86 -3.11 -6.08 7.16
C THR A 86 -2.51 -6.27 5.79
N LEU A 87 -1.95 -5.20 5.21
CA LEU A 87 -1.20 -5.27 3.96
C LEU A 87 -0.07 -4.24 3.98
N GLU A 88 1.15 -4.72 3.72
CA GLU A 88 2.36 -3.89 3.64
C GLU A 88 2.52 -3.23 2.27
N PHE A 89 3.37 -2.20 2.21
CA PHE A 89 3.85 -1.61 0.96
C PHE A 89 4.49 -2.69 0.08
N ALA A 90 4.30 -2.59 -1.24
CA ALA A 90 4.71 -3.59 -2.23
C ALA A 90 4.10 -5.00 -2.02
N GLY A 91 3.29 -5.19 -0.98
CA GLY A 91 2.55 -6.42 -0.75
C GLY A 91 1.57 -6.72 -1.88
N SER A 92 1.08 -7.95 -1.94
CA SER A 92 0.07 -8.35 -2.91
C SER A 92 -1.11 -9.05 -2.26
N SER A 93 -2.26 -8.89 -2.86
CA SER A 93 -3.46 -9.65 -2.55
C SER A 93 -4.08 -10.20 -3.84
N ILE A 94 -5.10 -11.05 -3.71
CA ILE A 94 -5.83 -11.55 -4.90
C ILE A 94 -6.53 -10.44 -5.68
N TYR A 95 -6.71 -9.25 -5.09
CA TYR A 95 -7.38 -8.09 -5.70
C TYR A 95 -6.37 -7.02 -6.17
N GLN A 96 -5.17 -6.99 -5.60
CA GLN A 96 -4.12 -6.04 -5.93
C GLN A 96 -2.78 -6.75 -6.10
N PRO A 97 -2.20 -6.77 -7.31
CA PRO A 97 -0.91 -7.42 -7.56
C PRO A 97 0.26 -6.70 -6.89
N PHE A 98 0.11 -5.41 -6.57
CA PHE A 98 1.07 -4.62 -5.80
C PHE A 98 0.33 -3.52 -5.03
N HIS A 99 0.79 -3.23 -3.82
CA HIS A 99 0.19 -2.29 -2.90
C HIS A 99 1.07 -1.06 -2.75
N THR A 100 0.49 0.14 -2.90
CA THR A 100 1.23 1.41 -2.95
C THR A 100 1.34 2.12 -1.61
N GLY A 101 0.84 1.50 -0.53
CA GLY A 101 0.82 2.07 0.81
C GLY A 101 0.82 1.02 1.91
N LEU A 102 0.25 1.36 3.06
CA LEU A 102 -0.05 0.46 4.18
C LEU A 102 -1.56 0.39 4.38
N ASP A 103 -2.11 -0.80 4.54
CA ASP A 103 -3.49 -0.97 5.01
C ASP A 103 -3.49 -1.23 6.51
N ILE A 104 -4.14 -0.33 7.25
CA ILE A 104 -4.22 -0.34 8.72
C ILE A 104 -5.66 -0.63 9.13
N ALA A 105 -5.96 -1.88 9.48
CA ALA A 105 -7.29 -2.29 9.92
C ALA A 105 -7.54 -1.87 11.37
N GLY A 106 -8.65 -1.19 11.60
CA GLY A 106 -9.12 -0.74 12.91
C GLY A 106 -10.63 -0.76 13.01
N SER A 107 -11.18 -0.08 14.01
CA SER A 107 -12.63 0.04 14.19
C SER A 107 -13.23 1.01 13.19
N TYR A 108 -14.45 0.73 12.72
CA TYR A 108 -15.21 1.70 11.92
C TYR A 108 -15.41 3.00 12.72
N GLY A 109 -15.04 4.12 12.10
CA GLY A 109 -15.10 5.41 12.79
C GLY A 109 -13.86 5.77 13.63
N GLU A 110 -12.81 4.91 13.67
CA GLU A 110 -11.54 5.25 14.32
C GLU A 110 -10.95 6.54 13.71
N PRO A 111 -10.49 7.51 14.53
CA PRO A 111 -9.91 8.74 14.03
C PRO A 111 -8.69 8.52 13.13
N VAL A 112 -8.62 9.34 12.08
CA VAL A 112 -7.48 9.44 11.17
C VAL A 112 -6.90 10.83 11.26
N THR A 113 -5.56 10.93 11.44
CA THR A 113 -4.81 12.19 11.58
C THR A 113 -3.70 12.26 10.54
N PRO A 114 -3.20 13.46 10.17
CA PRO A 114 -2.05 13.54 9.28
C PRO A 114 -0.79 13.00 9.96
N PHE A 115 0.08 12.35 9.17
CA PHE A 115 1.34 11.79 9.69
C PHE A 115 2.41 12.87 9.98
N MET A 116 2.31 14.02 9.31
CA MET A 116 3.09 15.23 9.56
C MET A 116 2.27 16.47 9.15
N VAL A 117 2.75 17.67 9.48
CA VAL A 117 2.10 18.94 9.09
C VAL A 117 2.00 19.06 7.58
N GLY A 118 0.90 19.63 7.09
CA GLY A 118 0.73 19.87 5.65
C GLY A 118 -0.54 20.64 5.31
N THR A 119 -0.78 20.80 4.01
CA THR A 119 -1.96 21.47 3.45
C THR A 119 -2.79 20.47 2.68
N VAL A 120 -4.07 20.40 2.95
CA VAL A 120 -5.01 19.55 2.22
C VAL A 120 -5.14 20.05 0.78
N THR A 121 -4.73 19.21 -0.18
CA THR A 121 -4.81 19.56 -1.62
C THR A 121 -6.04 18.98 -2.30
N HIS A 122 -6.52 17.82 -1.85
CA HIS A 122 -7.68 17.17 -2.44
C HIS A 122 -8.57 16.53 -1.38
N VAL A 123 -9.87 16.72 -1.56
CA VAL A 123 -10.94 16.03 -0.82
C VAL A 123 -11.88 15.42 -1.85
N ARG A 124 -12.06 14.10 -1.84
CA ARG A 124 -12.88 13.39 -2.84
C ARG A 124 -13.76 12.33 -2.19
N SER A 125 -14.93 12.16 -2.74
CA SER A 125 -15.86 11.07 -2.42
C SER A 125 -16.17 10.29 -3.69
N LEU A 126 -15.63 9.07 -3.79
CA LEU A 126 -15.75 8.20 -4.95
C LEU A 126 -16.29 6.83 -4.54
N ASN A 127 -16.95 6.14 -5.47
CA ASN A 127 -17.44 4.77 -5.27
C ASN A 127 -16.42 3.70 -5.71
N TRP A 128 -15.21 4.11 -6.10
CA TRP A 128 -14.15 3.25 -6.62
C TRP A 128 -12.78 3.74 -6.16
N GLY A 129 -11.74 2.94 -6.37
CA GLY A 129 -10.36 3.27 -5.97
C GLY A 129 -10.27 3.57 -4.48
N TYR A 130 -9.67 4.68 -4.11
CA TYR A 130 -9.50 5.13 -2.71
C TYR A 130 -10.82 5.46 -1.99
N GLY A 131 -11.98 5.46 -2.67
CA GLY A 131 -13.24 5.84 -2.05
C GLY A 131 -13.26 7.30 -1.58
N ASN A 132 -13.77 7.52 -0.37
CA ASN A 132 -13.61 8.81 0.30
C ASN A 132 -12.16 8.95 0.73
N HIS A 133 -11.49 10.00 0.26
CA HIS A 133 -10.07 10.17 0.56
C HIS A 133 -9.64 11.64 0.64
N VAL A 134 -8.56 11.85 1.36
CA VAL A 134 -7.88 13.12 1.52
C VAL A 134 -6.44 12.98 1.02
N ILE A 135 -5.95 13.98 0.29
CA ILE A 135 -4.53 14.10 -0.09
C ILE A 135 -3.98 15.36 0.58
N ILE A 136 -2.83 15.22 1.21
CA ILE A 136 -2.13 16.30 1.91
C ILE A 136 -0.76 16.48 1.27
N ASP A 137 -0.42 17.74 0.96
CA ASP A 137 0.92 18.16 0.55
C ASP A 137 1.67 18.65 1.79
N HIS A 138 2.85 18.09 2.02
CA HIS A 138 3.69 18.36 3.18
C HIS A 138 4.88 19.28 2.85
N GLY A 139 4.98 19.76 1.60
CA GLY A 139 6.18 20.40 1.08
C GLY A 139 7.25 19.39 0.66
N ASP A 140 8.41 19.88 0.22
CA ASP A 140 9.57 19.06 -0.18
C ASP A 140 9.24 17.90 -1.13
N ASN A 141 8.21 18.06 -1.99
CA ASN A 141 7.67 17.05 -2.88
C ASN A 141 7.13 15.78 -2.17
N VAL A 142 6.75 15.89 -0.90
CA VAL A 142 6.12 14.83 -0.12
C VAL A 142 4.62 15.03 -0.09
N THR A 143 3.87 14.01 -0.45
CA THR A 143 2.41 13.97 -0.32
C THR A 143 1.96 12.69 0.39
N SER A 144 0.81 12.75 1.07
CA SER A 144 0.18 11.56 1.65
C SER A 144 -1.27 11.43 1.20
N ILE A 145 -1.76 10.18 1.16
CA ILE A 145 -3.13 9.82 0.81
C ILE A 145 -3.73 9.01 1.95
N TYR A 146 -4.95 9.38 2.34
CA TYR A 146 -5.75 8.72 3.37
C TYR A 146 -7.03 8.23 2.73
N GLY A 147 -7.10 6.94 2.40
CA GLY A 147 -8.17 6.30 1.64
C GLY A 147 -9.18 5.54 2.49
N HIS A 148 -10.29 5.17 1.86
CA HIS A 148 -11.40 4.35 2.38
C HIS A 148 -12.14 4.95 3.57
N LEU A 149 -12.08 6.29 3.74
CA LEU A 149 -12.66 7.00 4.89
C LEU A 149 -14.18 6.84 4.95
N SER A 150 -14.73 6.74 6.16
CA SER A 150 -16.17 6.81 6.42
C SER A 150 -16.69 8.24 6.48
N SER A 151 -15.87 9.18 7.00
CA SER A 151 -16.12 10.61 7.01
C SER A 151 -14.86 11.39 6.66
N ILE A 152 -15.07 12.61 6.12
CA ILE A 152 -14.01 13.59 5.88
C ILE A 152 -14.35 14.83 6.70
N ASN A 153 -13.39 15.33 7.48
CA ASN A 153 -13.60 16.42 8.45
C ASN A 153 -12.79 17.68 8.09
N VAL A 154 -12.19 17.72 6.92
CA VAL A 154 -11.35 18.83 6.44
C VAL A 154 -11.76 19.26 5.05
N SER A 155 -11.26 20.43 4.62
CA SER A 155 -11.51 21.02 3.31
C SER A 155 -10.20 21.31 2.58
N GLU A 156 -10.26 21.35 1.25
CA GLU A 156 -9.12 21.78 0.43
C GLU A 156 -8.62 23.16 0.82
N GLY A 157 -7.30 23.34 0.88
CA GLY A 157 -6.62 24.56 1.35
C GLY A 157 -6.42 24.63 2.87
N GLN A 158 -6.98 23.72 3.65
CA GLN A 158 -6.82 23.70 5.10
C GLN A 158 -5.41 23.21 5.47
N THR A 159 -4.72 23.95 6.35
CA THR A 159 -3.50 23.46 7.00
C THR A 159 -3.87 22.55 8.16
N VAL A 160 -3.21 21.41 8.26
CA VAL A 160 -3.45 20.39 9.28
C VAL A 160 -2.15 19.94 9.93
N HIS A 161 -2.25 19.56 11.20
CA HIS A 161 -1.11 19.13 12.03
C HIS A 161 -1.34 17.71 12.56
N PRO A 162 -0.30 16.98 12.95
CA PRO A 162 -0.43 15.74 13.69
C PRO A 162 -1.36 15.92 14.90
N GLY A 163 -2.36 15.03 15.01
CA GLY A 163 -3.40 15.10 16.02
C GLY A 163 -4.72 15.74 15.58
N ASP A 164 -4.74 16.52 14.48
CA ASP A 164 -5.99 17.01 13.90
C ASP A 164 -6.75 15.85 13.24
N ILE A 165 -8.06 15.71 13.52
CA ILE A 165 -8.87 14.65 12.92
C ILE A 165 -9.28 15.06 11.51
N ILE A 166 -8.66 14.46 10.49
CA ILE A 166 -8.94 14.72 9.07
C ILE A 166 -10.10 13.87 8.53
N GLY A 167 -10.45 12.79 9.22
CA GLY A 167 -11.50 11.87 8.86
C GLY A 167 -11.55 10.68 9.81
N THR A 168 -12.28 9.65 9.44
CA THR A 168 -12.41 8.42 10.21
C THR A 168 -12.30 7.19 9.34
N GLN A 169 -11.77 6.07 9.88
CA GLN A 169 -11.67 4.81 9.17
C GLN A 169 -13.01 4.30 8.67
N GLY A 170 -13.05 3.77 7.47
CA GLY A 170 -14.25 3.23 6.84
C GLY A 170 -13.95 2.06 5.90
N SER A 171 -14.84 1.89 4.93
CA SER A 171 -14.74 0.84 3.90
C SER A 171 -15.37 1.33 2.59
N THR A 172 -15.01 2.54 2.15
CA THR A 172 -15.52 3.14 0.92
C THR A 172 -14.60 2.83 -0.27
N GLY A 173 -15.12 2.90 -1.50
CA GLY A 173 -14.34 2.56 -2.70
C GLY A 173 -14.02 1.07 -2.83
N TRP A 174 -12.81 0.72 -3.28
CA TRP A 174 -12.35 -0.67 -3.42
C TRP A 174 -11.78 -1.19 -2.10
N SER A 175 -12.67 -1.52 -1.17
CA SER A 175 -12.33 -2.01 0.15
C SER A 175 -13.15 -3.24 0.49
N THR A 176 -12.52 -4.24 1.10
CA THR A 176 -13.16 -5.50 1.54
C THR A 176 -13.55 -5.50 3.01
N GLY A 177 -13.16 -4.48 3.76
CA GLY A 177 -13.43 -4.34 5.19
C GLY A 177 -12.93 -3.02 5.73
N THR A 178 -13.22 -2.71 6.99
CA THR A 178 -12.81 -1.44 7.61
C THR A 178 -11.29 -1.37 7.77
N HIS A 179 -10.67 -0.41 7.08
CA HIS A 179 -9.26 -0.08 7.21
C HIS A 179 -8.98 1.34 6.70
N LEU A 180 -7.84 1.90 7.08
CA LEU A 180 -7.23 3.04 6.42
C LEU A 180 -6.22 2.52 5.40
N HIS A 181 -6.36 2.92 4.14
CA HIS A 181 -5.25 2.86 3.18
C HIS A 181 -4.42 4.13 3.34
N PHE A 182 -3.17 3.99 3.79
CA PHE A 182 -2.24 5.09 3.99
C PHE A 182 -1.07 4.99 3.02
N GLU A 183 -0.89 6.03 2.19
CA GLU A 183 0.14 6.06 1.16
C GLU A 183 0.98 7.32 1.32
N THR A 184 2.29 7.20 1.15
CA THR A 184 3.23 8.32 1.05
C THR A 184 3.87 8.34 -0.34
N ARG A 185 4.08 9.54 -0.87
CA ARG A 185 4.73 9.75 -2.17
C ARG A 185 5.83 10.79 -2.08
N VAL A 186 6.90 10.53 -2.81
CA VAL A 186 8.00 11.48 -3.01
C VAL A 186 8.10 11.74 -4.51
N PHE A 187 8.05 13.01 -4.94
CA PHE A 187 7.92 13.41 -6.35
C PHE A 187 6.75 12.75 -7.09
N GLY A 188 5.65 12.47 -6.36
CA GLY A 188 4.48 11.77 -6.90
C GLY A 188 4.61 10.24 -7.04
N ILE A 189 5.77 9.68 -6.71
CA ILE A 189 6.07 8.24 -6.77
C ILE A 189 5.80 7.64 -5.38
N PRO A 190 5.02 6.55 -5.27
CA PRO A 190 4.78 5.87 -4.00
C PRO A 190 6.09 5.38 -3.37
N VAL A 191 6.27 5.65 -2.08
CA VAL A 191 7.38 5.16 -1.27
C VAL A 191 6.85 4.47 -0.02
N ASN A 192 7.64 3.55 0.54
CA ASN A 192 7.26 2.81 1.73
C ASN A 192 7.01 3.75 2.92
N PRO A 193 5.78 3.84 3.46
CA PRO A 193 5.50 4.74 4.57
C PRO A 193 6.32 4.44 5.85
N ARG A 194 6.87 3.23 5.97
CA ARG A 194 7.72 2.85 7.10
C ARG A 194 9.02 3.63 7.17
N VAL A 195 9.50 4.20 6.05
CA VAL A 195 10.66 5.11 6.04
C VAL A 195 10.43 6.32 6.95
N PHE A 196 9.17 6.78 7.06
CA PHE A 196 8.80 7.88 7.96
C PHE A 196 8.35 7.38 9.34
N LEU A 197 7.57 6.31 9.38
CA LEU A 197 6.84 5.88 10.59
C LEU A 197 7.60 4.86 11.46
N GLY A 198 8.62 4.20 10.88
CA GLY A 198 9.30 3.08 11.54
C GLY A 198 8.43 1.80 11.61
N ASP A 199 8.86 0.83 12.40
CA ASP A 199 8.27 -0.52 12.42
C ASP A 199 7.13 -0.70 13.40
N SER A 200 7.01 0.13 14.43
CA SER A 200 6.02 -0.03 15.49
C SER A 200 4.82 0.91 15.31
N LEU A 201 3.63 0.32 15.20
CA LEU A 201 2.34 1.01 15.28
C LEU A 201 1.84 1.01 16.73
#